data_9c4a408f75aaba69314f503ade144afc
#
_entry.id   9c4a408f75aaba69314f503ade144afc
#
_cell.length_a   1.000
_cell.length_b   1.000
_cell.length_c   1.000
_cell.angle_alpha   90.00
_cell.angle_beta   90.00
_cell.angle_gamma   90.00
#
_symmetry.space_group_name_H-M   'P 1'
#
loop_
_entity.id
_entity.type
_entity.pdbx_description
1 polymer ?
#
loop_
_entity_poly.entity_id
_entity_poly.type
_entity_poly.pdbx_seq_one_letter_code
_entity_poly.pdbx_strand_id
1 'polypeptide(L)'
;MARRPVVVELAGPAGAGKTTVWGLLSTRARVLGTSVWGLPRPLLVASAARTLPAIGAIVGAARSLPWEDMQQLVRLDALNLLLHRTRASGPRLVVVDEGPVFAFAKFRVLGHPCFRDGRLDAWWRRQLEHWAARLDVIVLFDGADPLLVHRLRTRAQGHPLKHSSEQDIYEFTAAYRREFEWVIAGLTARGGPRVVSLASDGAPPEELVERVLAACEETVHAQ
;
A
#
# COMPACT_ATOMS: atom_id res chain seq x y z
N MET A 1 -18.38 -23.09 6.38
CA MET A 1 -18.27 -21.64 6.45
C MET A 1 -17.33 -21.18 5.34
N ALA A 2 -17.69 -20.17 4.55
CA ALA A 2 -16.78 -19.62 3.54
C ALA A 2 -15.60 -18.94 4.25
N ARG A 3 -14.36 -19.33 3.91
CA ARG A 3 -13.16 -18.67 4.45
C ARG A 3 -13.10 -17.23 3.91
N ARG A 4 -12.68 -16.30 4.74
CA ARG A 4 -12.44 -14.92 4.30
C ARG A 4 -11.30 -14.88 3.26
N PRO A 5 -11.32 -13.95 2.30
CA PRO A 5 -10.22 -13.79 1.36
C PRO A 5 -8.93 -13.39 2.09
N VAL A 6 -7.80 -13.89 1.60
CA VAL A 6 -6.48 -13.39 2.01
C VAL A 6 -6.27 -12.03 1.37
N VAL A 7 -5.86 -11.04 2.15
CA VAL A 7 -5.58 -9.68 1.70
C VAL A 7 -4.08 -9.46 1.67
N VAL A 8 -3.56 -9.19 0.47
CA VAL A 8 -2.12 -8.98 0.22
C VAL A 8 -1.90 -7.58 -0.30
N GLU A 9 -0.93 -6.87 0.25
CA GLU A 9 -0.46 -5.61 -0.33
C GLU A 9 0.91 -5.79 -0.99
N LEU A 10 1.05 -5.30 -2.22
CA LEU A 10 2.32 -5.17 -2.91
C LEU A 10 2.92 -3.80 -2.59
N ALA A 11 3.94 -3.77 -1.75
CA ALA A 11 4.63 -2.56 -1.31
C ALA A 11 6.03 -2.47 -1.91
N GLY A 12 6.64 -1.29 -1.86
CA GLY A 12 8.01 -1.07 -2.32
C GLY A 12 8.18 0.20 -3.17
N PRO A 13 9.40 0.60 -3.48
CA PRO A 13 9.71 1.84 -4.20
C PRO A 13 9.19 1.83 -5.65
N ALA A 14 9.18 3.02 -6.27
CA ALA A 14 8.87 3.16 -7.68
C ALA A 14 9.91 2.42 -8.55
N GLY A 15 9.45 1.72 -9.59
CA GLY A 15 10.34 0.92 -10.46
C GLY A 15 10.57 -0.53 -9.98
N ALA A 16 10.13 -0.91 -8.77
CA ALA A 16 10.32 -2.27 -8.24
C ALA A 16 9.42 -3.36 -8.91
N GLY A 17 8.61 -3.03 -9.91
CA GLY A 17 7.85 -4.02 -10.70
C GLY A 17 6.48 -4.41 -10.13
N LYS A 18 6.03 -3.82 -9.03
CA LYS A 18 4.74 -4.12 -8.37
C LYS A 18 3.55 -4.13 -9.32
N THR A 19 3.37 -3.06 -10.09
CA THR A 19 2.23 -2.90 -10.99
C THR A 19 2.20 -3.94 -12.10
N THR A 20 3.36 -4.40 -12.56
CA THR A 20 3.46 -5.50 -13.53
C THR A 20 2.97 -6.81 -12.91
N VAL A 21 3.47 -7.15 -11.72
CA VAL A 21 3.05 -8.34 -10.97
C VAL A 21 1.57 -8.26 -10.59
N TRP A 22 1.09 -7.10 -10.13
CA TRP A 22 -0.32 -6.86 -9.83
C TRP A 22 -1.21 -7.08 -11.06
N GLY A 23 -0.81 -6.56 -12.23
CA GLY A 23 -1.53 -6.76 -13.49
C GLY A 23 -1.68 -8.25 -13.83
N LEU A 24 -0.59 -9.02 -13.75
CA LEU A 24 -0.61 -10.46 -13.99
C LEU A 24 -1.45 -11.23 -12.97
N LEU A 25 -1.35 -10.89 -11.68
CA LEU A 25 -2.16 -11.51 -10.63
C LEU A 25 -3.66 -11.23 -10.83
N SER A 26 -4.01 -10.01 -11.24
CA SER A 26 -5.40 -9.59 -11.43
C SER A 26 -6.12 -10.32 -12.56
N THR A 27 -5.39 -10.97 -13.47
CA THR A 27 -5.97 -11.82 -14.53
C THR A 27 -6.26 -13.25 -14.08
N ARG A 28 -5.76 -13.67 -12.90
CA ARG A 28 -5.96 -15.02 -12.38
C ARG A 28 -7.37 -15.23 -11.84
N ALA A 29 -7.91 -16.42 -12.01
CA ALA A 29 -9.22 -16.77 -11.47
C ALA A 29 -9.26 -16.64 -9.94
N ARG A 30 -10.35 -16.05 -9.41
CA ARG A 30 -10.59 -15.83 -7.96
C ARG A 30 -9.61 -14.86 -7.28
N VAL A 31 -8.89 -14.04 -8.05
CA VAL A 31 -8.11 -12.93 -7.55
C VAL A 31 -8.86 -11.62 -7.84
N LEU A 32 -9.01 -10.78 -6.83
CA LEU A 32 -9.47 -9.41 -6.99
C LEU A 32 -8.27 -8.48 -6.89
N GLY A 33 -7.85 -7.90 -8.00
CA GLY A 33 -6.89 -6.80 -8.02
C GLY A 33 -7.57 -5.47 -7.70
N THR A 34 -7.03 -4.71 -6.78
CA THR A 34 -7.51 -3.36 -6.44
C THR A 34 -6.36 -2.41 -6.12
N SER A 35 -6.65 -1.13 -6.12
CA SER A 35 -5.72 -0.06 -5.76
C SER A 35 -6.51 1.09 -5.16
N VAL A 36 -5.88 1.92 -4.33
CA VAL A 36 -6.51 3.14 -3.81
C VAL A 36 -6.93 4.13 -4.92
N TRP A 37 -6.40 3.98 -6.12
CA TRP A 37 -6.72 4.84 -7.27
C TRP A 37 -7.90 4.34 -8.10
N GLY A 38 -8.18 3.04 -8.09
CA GLY A 38 -9.22 2.38 -8.88
C GLY A 38 -10.53 2.11 -8.13
N LEU A 39 -10.78 2.79 -7.01
CA LEU A 39 -11.95 2.52 -6.16
C LEU A 39 -13.26 3.03 -6.78
N PRO A 40 -14.38 2.28 -6.63
CA PRO A 40 -15.69 2.70 -7.12
C PRO A 40 -16.14 4.03 -6.54
N ARG A 41 -16.66 4.92 -7.38
CA ARG A 41 -17.15 6.26 -6.97
C ARG A 41 -18.12 6.24 -5.79
N PRO A 42 -19.12 5.33 -5.69
CA PRO A 42 -20.03 5.28 -4.54
C PRO A 42 -19.29 5.02 -3.22
N LEU A 43 -18.21 4.24 -3.23
CA LEU A 43 -17.38 4.03 -2.05
C LEU A 43 -16.62 5.30 -1.65
N LEU A 44 -16.10 6.03 -2.62
CA LEU A 44 -15.41 7.30 -2.36
C LEU A 44 -16.35 8.35 -1.75
N VAL A 45 -17.59 8.46 -2.24
CA VAL A 45 -18.59 9.36 -1.68
C VAL A 45 -18.96 8.99 -0.26
N ALA A 46 -19.26 7.70 -0.01
CA ALA A 46 -19.55 7.20 1.33
C ALA A 46 -18.38 7.42 2.30
N SER A 47 -17.16 7.18 1.83
CA SER A 47 -15.96 7.38 2.63
C SER A 47 -15.66 8.85 2.89
N ALA A 48 -15.91 9.74 1.94
CA ALA A 48 -15.76 11.17 2.16
C ALA A 48 -16.59 11.65 3.36
N ALA A 49 -17.86 11.25 3.43
CA ALA A 49 -18.73 11.57 4.57
C ALA A 49 -18.22 10.96 5.90
N ARG A 50 -17.75 9.70 5.87
CA ARG A 50 -17.27 8.98 7.05
C ARG A 50 -15.94 9.53 7.60
N THR A 51 -15.07 10.04 6.74
CA THR A 51 -13.75 10.54 7.13
C THR A 51 -13.75 11.99 7.58
N LEU A 52 -14.82 12.75 7.35
CA LEU A 52 -14.94 14.16 7.76
C LEU A 52 -14.54 14.41 9.23
N PRO A 53 -15.03 13.64 10.23
CA PRO A 53 -14.62 13.87 11.62
C PRO A 53 -13.13 13.66 11.85
N ALA A 54 -12.53 12.64 11.22
CA ALA A 54 -11.10 12.38 11.33
C ALA A 54 -10.26 13.48 10.65
N ILE A 55 -10.68 13.91 9.45
CA ILE A 55 -10.05 15.04 8.74
C ILE A 55 -10.14 16.31 9.59
N GLY A 56 -11.32 16.60 10.17
CA GLY A 56 -11.51 17.74 11.06
C GLY A 56 -10.59 17.71 12.29
N ALA A 57 -10.42 16.54 12.91
CA ALA A 57 -9.50 16.36 14.02
C ALA A 57 -8.02 16.58 13.61
N ILE A 58 -7.63 16.08 12.42
CA ILE A 58 -6.27 16.27 11.90
C ILE A 58 -6.04 17.76 11.56
N VAL A 59 -7.00 18.41 10.90
CA VAL A 59 -6.93 19.86 10.58
C VAL A 59 -6.86 20.67 11.86
N GLY A 60 -7.62 20.32 12.91
CA GLY A 60 -7.53 20.96 14.22
C GLY A 60 -6.13 20.86 14.86
N ALA A 61 -5.49 19.71 14.75
CA ALA A 61 -4.14 19.48 15.26
C ALA A 61 -3.05 20.14 14.39
N ALA A 62 -3.22 20.13 13.07
CA ALA A 62 -2.23 20.57 12.10
C ALA A 62 -2.42 22.04 11.66
N ARG A 63 -3.58 22.64 11.91
CA ARG A 63 -4.08 23.93 11.41
C ARG A 63 -4.40 23.98 9.92
N SER A 64 -3.87 23.06 9.13
CA SER A 64 -4.16 22.87 7.70
C SER A 64 -3.89 21.44 7.31
N LEU A 65 -4.45 20.99 6.19
CA LEU A 65 -4.14 19.70 5.59
C LEU A 65 -4.23 19.83 4.06
N PRO A 66 -3.19 19.46 3.30
CA PRO A 66 -3.22 19.47 1.85
C PRO A 66 -4.37 18.62 1.30
N TRP A 67 -4.94 19.05 0.19
CA TRP A 67 -6.03 18.35 -0.48
C TRP A 67 -5.67 16.89 -0.84
N GLU A 68 -4.44 16.68 -1.25
CA GLU A 68 -3.92 15.35 -1.60
C GLU A 68 -3.92 14.39 -0.40
N ASP A 69 -3.55 14.90 0.79
CA ASP A 69 -3.59 14.12 2.03
C ASP A 69 -5.05 13.79 2.42
N MET A 70 -5.97 14.75 2.30
CA MET A 70 -7.39 14.50 2.54
C MET A 70 -7.95 13.44 1.59
N GLN A 71 -7.64 13.55 0.29
CA GLN A 71 -8.04 12.53 -0.68
C GLN A 71 -7.48 11.15 -0.35
N GLN A 72 -6.24 11.08 0.11
CA GLN A 72 -5.61 9.80 0.47
C GLN A 72 -6.30 9.15 1.68
N LEU A 73 -6.70 9.95 2.68
CA LEU A 73 -7.51 9.46 3.83
C LEU A 73 -8.85 8.89 3.37
N VAL A 74 -9.56 9.59 2.48
CA VAL A 74 -10.83 9.12 1.90
C VAL A 74 -10.64 7.81 1.14
N ARG A 75 -9.58 7.70 0.34
CA ARG A 75 -9.28 6.48 -0.43
C ARG A 75 -8.96 5.29 0.47
N LEU A 76 -8.22 5.50 1.57
CA LEU A 76 -7.96 4.45 2.55
C LEU A 76 -9.25 3.91 3.19
N ASP A 77 -10.19 4.79 3.59
CA ASP A 77 -11.48 4.35 4.11
C ASP A 77 -12.33 3.65 3.04
N ALA A 78 -12.30 4.13 1.79
CA ALA A 78 -12.99 3.49 0.67
C ALA A 78 -12.44 2.09 0.37
N LEU A 79 -11.11 1.90 0.44
CA LEU A 79 -10.48 0.58 0.35
C LEU A 79 -10.95 -0.33 1.50
N ASN A 80 -10.99 0.19 2.72
CA ASN A 80 -11.52 -0.54 3.87
C ASN A 80 -12.98 -0.99 3.64
N LEU A 81 -13.85 -0.12 3.12
CA LEU A 81 -15.23 -0.47 2.76
C LEU A 81 -15.28 -1.55 1.67
N LEU A 82 -14.41 -1.48 0.66
CA LEU A 82 -14.32 -2.49 -0.38
C LEU A 82 -13.94 -3.85 0.23
N LEU A 83 -12.90 -3.89 1.06
CA LEU A 83 -12.46 -5.13 1.71
C LEU A 83 -13.55 -5.74 2.63
N HIS A 84 -14.34 -4.91 3.28
CA HIS A 84 -15.49 -5.40 4.05
C HIS A 84 -16.55 -6.07 3.17
N ARG A 85 -16.86 -5.51 2.01
CA ARG A 85 -17.84 -6.05 1.07
C ARG A 85 -17.38 -7.36 0.44
N THR A 86 -16.09 -7.49 0.15
CA THR A 86 -15.52 -8.70 -0.48
C THR A 86 -15.49 -9.92 0.43
N ARG A 87 -15.63 -9.73 1.76
CA ARG A 87 -15.68 -10.84 2.72
C ARG A 87 -16.89 -11.76 2.56
N ALA A 88 -18.01 -11.26 2.01
CA ALA A 88 -19.29 -11.97 2.00
C ALA A 88 -19.49 -12.94 0.83
N SER A 89 -18.80 -12.77 -0.32
CA SER A 89 -19.14 -13.54 -1.54
C SER A 89 -18.06 -13.48 -2.62
N GLY A 90 -16.77 -13.67 -2.25
CA GLY A 90 -15.84 -13.19 -3.21
C GLY A 90 -14.63 -14.04 -3.54
N PRO A 91 -13.60 -13.37 -3.99
CA PRO A 91 -12.34 -13.94 -4.39
C PRO A 91 -11.68 -14.69 -3.22
N ARG A 92 -10.77 -15.62 -3.52
CA ARG A 92 -9.93 -16.22 -2.49
C ARG A 92 -8.79 -15.30 -2.08
N LEU A 93 -8.38 -14.41 -2.97
CA LEU A 93 -7.26 -13.51 -2.81
C LEU A 93 -7.64 -12.09 -3.24
N VAL A 94 -7.35 -11.11 -2.40
CA VAL A 94 -7.42 -9.69 -2.75
C VAL A 94 -6.00 -9.15 -2.79
N VAL A 95 -5.56 -8.70 -3.96
CA VAL A 95 -4.23 -8.11 -4.16
C VAL A 95 -4.37 -6.60 -4.30
N VAL A 96 -3.75 -5.89 -3.40
CA VAL A 96 -3.79 -4.42 -3.34
C VAL A 96 -2.47 -3.85 -3.85
N ASP A 97 -2.52 -3.08 -4.92
CA ASP A 97 -1.41 -2.22 -5.36
C ASP A 97 -1.63 -0.82 -4.75
N GLU A 98 -0.59 -0.26 -4.14
CA GLU A 98 -0.66 1.04 -3.45
C GLU A 98 -1.74 1.09 -2.37
N GLY A 99 -1.71 0.15 -1.44
CA GLY A 99 -2.62 0.06 -0.30
C GLY A 99 -2.22 0.90 0.91
N PRO A 100 -2.60 0.46 2.13
CA PRO A 100 -2.31 1.20 3.36
C PRO A 100 -0.82 1.36 3.66
N VAL A 101 0.03 0.38 3.36
CA VAL A 101 1.48 0.47 3.58
C VAL A 101 2.07 1.59 2.73
N PHE A 102 1.72 1.61 1.44
CA PHE A 102 2.13 2.68 0.53
C PHE A 102 1.58 4.04 0.97
N ALA A 103 0.29 4.13 1.29
CA ALA A 103 -0.35 5.37 1.67
C ALA A 103 0.27 5.98 2.94
N PHE A 104 0.59 5.14 3.92
CA PHE A 104 1.23 5.58 5.16
C PHE A 104 2.67 6.03 4.93
N ALA A 105 3.45 5.30 4.14
CA ALA A 105 4.78 5.74 3.74
C ALA A 105 4.71 7.08 2.98
N LYS A 106 3.74 7.25 2.07
CA LYS A 106 3.51 8.50 1.34
C LYS A 106 3.20 9.68 2.27
N PHE A 107 2.33 9.51 3.29
CA PHE A 107 2.09 10.55 4.28
C PHE A 107 3.38 10.97 5.00
N ARG A 108 4.25 10.02 5.30
CA ARG A 108 5.50 10.30 6.00
C ARG A 108 6.59 10.87 5.11
N VAL A 109 6.63 10.53 3.81
CA VAL A 109 7.59 11.10 2.85
C VAL A 109 7.14 12.46 2.30
N LEU A 110 5.91 12.55 1.83
CA LEU A 110 5.40 13.69 1.05
C LEU A 110 4.29 14.48 1.74
N GLY A 111 3.62 13.88 2.75
CA GLY A 111 2.48 14.49 3.41
C GLY A 111 2.86 15.62 4.36
N HIS A 112 1.82 16.27 4.89
CA HIS A 112 1.98 17.38 5.83
C HIS A 112 2.87 16.98 7.03
N PRO A 113 3.73 17.89 7.55
CA PRO A 113 4.64 17.58 8.67
C PRO A 113 3.98 16.96 9.90
N CYS A 114 2.69 17.23 10.15
CA CYS A 114 1.96 16.64 11.29
C CYS A 114 1.97 15.12 11.30
N PHE A 115 2.17 14.45 10.16
CA PHE A 115 2.30 13.00 10.10
C PHE A 115 3.63 12.48 10.65
N ARG A 116 4.60 13.36 10.99
CA ARG A 116 5.95 12.99 11.45
C ARG A 116 6.34 13.58 12.81
N ASP A 117 5.67 14.62 13.27
CA ASP A 117 6.09 15.43 14.42
C ASP A 117 5.43 15.05 15.76
N GLY A 118 4.79 13.88 15.81
CA GLY A 118 4.17 13.35 17.01
C GLY A 118 2.74 13.83 17.29
N ARG A 119 2.27 14.88 16.62
CA ARG A 119 0.90 15.40 16.84
C ARG A 119 -0.20 14.40 16.55
N LEU A 120 0.07 13.40 15.72
CA LEU A 120 -0.88 12.37 15.30
C LEU A 120 -0.59 10.97 15.84
N ASP A 121 0.17 10.81 16.91
CA ASP A 121 0.55 9.50 17.47
C ASP A 121 -0.67 8.63 17.80
N ALA A 122 -1.71 9.22 18.40
CA ALA A 122 -2.93 8.49 18.70
C ALA A 122 -3.70 8.06 17.44
N TRP A 123 -3.65 8.86 16.39
CA TRP A 123 -4.21 8.50 15.07
C TRP A 123 -3.39 7.38 14.43
N TRP A 124 -2.07 7.47 14.41
CA TRP A 124 -1.17 6.44 13.90
C TRP A 124 -1.40 5.09 14.58
N ARG A 125 -1.47 5.08 15.90
CA ARG A 125 -1.74 3.85 16.66
C ARG A 125 -3.03 3.18 16.19
N ARG A 126 -4.12 3.93 16.11
CA ARG A 126 -5.42 3.40 15.64
C ARG A 126 -5.36 2.91 14.18
N GLN A 127 -4.65 3.62 13.30
CA GLN A 127 -4.53 3.20 11.90
C GLN A 127 -3.70 1.92 11.77
N LEU A 128 -2.58 1.82 12.45
CA LEU A 128 -1.75 0.63 12.44
C LEU A 128 -2.48 -0.58 13.03
N GLU A 129 -3.19 -0.43 14.15
CA GLU A 129 -4.02 -1.49 14.74
C GLU A 129 -5.12 -1.94 13.75
N HIS A 130 -5.80 -0.99 13.13
CA HIS A 130 -6.86 -1.25 12.18
C HIS A 130 -6.38 -2.04 10.95
N TRP A 131 -5.25 -1.68 10.38
CA TRP A 131 -4.72 -2.31 9.18
C TRP A 131 -3.92 -3.58 9.48
N ALA A 132 -3.32 -3.70 10.65
CA ALA A 132 -2.72 -4.94 11.13
C ALA A 132 -3.75 -6.08 11.19
N ALA A 133 -4.98 -5.80 11.60
CA ALA A 133 -6.06 -6.78 11.64
C ALA A 133 -6.69 -7.11 10.27
N ARG A 134 -6.29 -6.43 9.19
CA ARG A 134 -6.92 -6.55 7.86
C ARG A 134 -6.01 -7.12 6.78
N LEU A 135 -4.75 -6.74 6.83
CA LEU A 135 -3.74 -7.29 5.94
C LEU A 135 -3.28 -8.65 6.46
N ASP A 136 -3.15 -9.61 5.57
CA ASP A 136 -2.64 -10.93 5.88
C ASP A 136 -1.18 -11.08 5.45
N VAL A 137 -0.83 -10.48 4.31
CA VAL A 137 0.54 -10.52 3.75
C VAL A 137 0.94 -9.15 3.23
N ILE A 138 2.16 -8.75 3.47
CA ILE A 138 2.84 -7.67 2.76
C ILE A 138 3.95 -8.29 1.93
N VAL A 139 3.92 -8.06 0.62
CA VAL A 139 5.03 -8.42 -0.26
C VAL A 139 5.81 -7.14 -0.55
N LEU A 140 6.99 -7.04 0.04
CA LEU A 140 7.87 -5.89 -0.13
C LEU A 140 8.81 -6.15 -1.31
N PHE A 141 8.56 -5.47 -2.42
CA PHE A 141 9.44 -5.47 -3.58
C PHE A 141 10.55 -4.45 -3.39
N ASP A 142 11.77 -4.84 -3.76
CA ASP A 142 12.89 -3.92 -3.85
C ASP A 142 13.84 -4.33 -4.99
N GLY A 143 14.84 -3.52 -5.26
CA GLY A 143 15.86 -3.77 -6.28
C GLY A 143 17.02 -2.82 -6.11
N ALA A 144 18.11 -3.08 -6.84
CA ALA A 144 19.28 -2.22 -6.86
C ALA A 144 18.92 -0.81 -7.39
N ASP A 145 19.44 0.22 -6.74
CA ASP A 145 19.12 1.61 -7.08
C ASP A 145 19.30 1.97 -8.55
N PRO A 146 20.39 1.55 -9.24
CA PRO A 146 20.54 1.83 -10.66
C PRO A 146 19.43 1.23 -11.53
N LEU A 147 18.94 0.03 -11.15
CA LEU A 147 17.85 -0.63 -11.84
C LEU A 147 16.52 0.12 -11.63
N LEU A 148 16.27 0.56 -10.40
CA LEU A 148 15.05 1.34 -10.09
C LEU A 148 15.04 2.66 -10.83
N VAL A 149 16.17 3.38 -10.89
CA VAL A 149 16.34 4.61 -11.68
C VAL A 149 16.08 4.35 -13.16
N HIS A 150 16.72 3.33 -13.74
CA HIS A 150 16.51 2.98 -15.15
C HIS A 150 15.05 2.71 -15.44
N ARG A 151 14.39 1.86 -14.63
CA ARG A 151 12.97 1.51 -14.80
C ARG A 151 12.04 2.71 -14.61
N LEU A 152 12.35 3.61 -13.65
CA LEU A 152 11.57 4.82 -13.42
C LEU A 152 11.65 5.77 -14.62
N ARG A 153 12.82 5.92 -15.24
CA ARG A 153 13.02 6.77 -16.41
C ARG A 153 12.41 6.21 -17.69
N THR A 154 12.42 4.89 -17.85
CA THR A 154 11.93 4.22 -19.08
C THR A 154 10.45 3.88 -19.05
N ARG A 155 9.79 3.91 -17.89
CA ARG A 155 8.36 3.60 -17.78
C ARG A 155 7.50 4.54 -18.64
N ALA A 156 6.43 3.99 -19.25
CA ALA A 156 5.48 4.77 -20.06
C ALA A 156 4.67 5.76 -19.21
N GLN A 157 4.33 5.38 -17.98
CA GLN A 157 3.56 6.25 -17.08
C GLN A 157 4.40 7.42 -16.57
N GLY A 158 3.74 8.58 -16.38
CA GLY A 158 4.38 9.74 -15.76
C GLY A 158 4.79 9.47 -14.31
N HIS A 159 5.90 10.06 -13.90
CA HIS A 159 6.32 10.12 -12.49
C HIS A 159 7.00 11.45 -12.25
N PRO A 160 6.76 12.13 -11.10
CA PRO A 160 7.35 13.44 -10.83
C PRO A 160 8.88 13.48 -10.97
N LEU A 161 9.55 12.39 -10.59
CA LEU A 161 11.00 12.30 -10.64
C LEU A 161 11.56 11.71 -11.95
N LYS A 162 10.74 11.49 -12.97
CA LYS A 162 11.20 10.86 -14.22
C LYS A 162 12.36 11.61 -14.88
N HIS A 163 12.40 12.91 -14.73
CA HIS A 163 13.40 13.83 -15.30
C HIS A 163 14.36 14.43 -14.26
N SER A 164 14.29 13.97 -13.00
CA SER A 164 15.16 14.41 -11.91
C SER A 164 16.56 13.79 -12.03
N SER A 165 17.51 14.34 -11.26
CA SER A 165 18.85 13.76 -11.15
C SER A 165 18.80 12.34 -10.55
N GLU A 166 19.84 11.53 -10.77
CA GLU A 166 19.93 10.21 -10.13
C GLU A 166 19.98 10.33 -8.62
N GLN A 167 20.68 11.33 -8.12
CA GLN A 167 20.78 11.61 -6.70
C GLN A 167 19.41 11.88 -6.08
N ASP A 168 18.54 12.70 -6.71
CA ASP A 168 17.20 12.97 -6.23
C ASP A 168 16.36 11.70 -6.19
N ILE A 169 16.51 10.83 -7.21
CA ILE A 169 15.80 9.55 -7.26
C ILE A 169 16.28 8.61 -6.15
N TYR A 170 17.61 8.56 -5.89
CA TYR A 170 18.16 7.75 -4.80
C TYR A 170 17.67 8.23 -3.43
N GLU A 171 17.71 9.53 -3.18
CA GLU A 171 17.23 10.12 -1.92
C GLU A 171 15.74 9.85 -1.69
N PHE A 172 14.93 10.01 -2.72
CA PHE A 172 13.51 9.70 -2.70
C PHE A 172 13.24 8.21 -2.42
N THR A 173 13.95 7.33 -3.11
CA THR A 173 13.84 5.88 -2.92
C THR A 173 14.25 5.47 -1.51
N ALA A 174 15.37 6.00 -1.02
CA ALA A 174 15.84 5.76 0.34
C ALA A 174 14.85 6.28 1.40
N ALA A 175 14.22 7.44 1.17
CA ALA A 175 13.18 7.96 2.04
C ALA A 175 11.99 7.00 2.11
N TYR A 176 11.49 6.51 0.97
CA TYR A 176 10.39 5.55 0.96
C TYR A 176 10.75 4.22 1.61
N ARG A 177 11.96 3.68 1.41
CA ARG A 177 12.42 2.45 2.08
C ARG A 177 12.34 2.59 3.60
N ARG A 178 12.88 3.68 4.18
CA ARG A 178 12.81 3.95 5.62
C ARG A 178 11.37 4.00 6.14
N GLU A 179 10.48 4.64 5.38
CA GLU A 179 9.10 4.78 5.81
C GLU A 179 8.28 3.48 5.61
N PHE A 180 8.61 2.66 4.61
CA PHE A 180 8.07 1.29 4.51
C PHE A 180 8.48 0.45 5.70
N GLU A 181 9.76 0.47 6.09
CA GLU A 181 10.27 -0.23 7.26
C GLU A 181 9.53 0.20 8.53
N TRP A 182 9.35 1.50 8.73
CA TRP A 182 8.62 2.05 9.87
C TRP A 182 7.16 1.57 9.92
N VAL A 183 6.45 1.64 8.80
CA VAL A 183 5.05 1.21 8.69
C VAL A 183 4.94 -0.29 8.95
N ILE A 184 5.78 -1.09 8.28
CA ILE A 184 5.79 -2.55 8.39
C ILE A 184 6.09 -2.98 9.83
N ALA A 185 7.11 -2.40 10.46
CA ALA A 185 7.42 -2.66 11.87
C ALA A 185 6.23 -2.32 12.78
N GLY A 186 5.55 -1.20 12.52
CA GLY A 186 4.36 -0.80 13.25
C GLY A 186 3.18 -1.78 13.11
N LEU A 187 2.98 -2.35 11.93
CA LEU A 187 1.94 -3.34 11.67
C LEU A 187 2.29 -4.70 12.31
N THR A 188 3.51 -5.18 12.12
CA THR A 188 3.95 -6.50 12.63
C THR A 188 4.02 -6.54 14.16
N ALA A 189 4.44 -5.46 14.81
CA ALA A 189 4.44 -5.34 16.28
C ALA A 189 3.04 -5.50 16.92
N ARG A 190 1.97 -5.46 16.12
CA ARG A 190 0.58 -5.63 16.53
C ARG A 190 -0.01 -6.98 16.14
N GLY A 191 0.83 -7.98 15.89
CA GLY A 191 0.40 -9.28 15.40
C GLY A 191 -0.22 -9.22 13.98
N GLY A 192 0.24 -8.25 13.19
CA GLY A 192 -0.27 -7.97 11.85
C GLY A 192 0.29 -8.90 10.77
N PRO A 193 0.37 -8.42 9.51
CA PRO A 193 0.62 -9.25 8.35
C PRO A 193 1.99 -9.94 8.38
N ARG A 194 2.06 -11.10 7.74
CA ARG A 194 3.32 -11.73 7.36
C ARG A 194 4.02 -10.87 6.31
N VAL A 195 5.33 -10.69 6.43
CA VAL A 195 6.13 -9.91 5.49
C VAL A 195 7.01 -10.84 4.65
N VAL A 196 6.96 -10.66 3.34
CA VAL A 196 7.80 -11.38 2.38
C VAL A 196 8.54 -10.37 1.53
N SER A 197 9.88 -10.41 1.55
CA SER A 197 10.71 -9.55 0.73
C SER A 197 11.05 -10.24 -0.60
N LEU A 198 10.86 -9.53 -1.71
CA LEU A 198 11.16 -10.00 -3.05
C LEU A 198 12.13 -9.03 -3.75
N ALA A 199 13.32 -9.53 -4.08
CA ALA A 199 14.21 -8.82 -4.98
C ALA A 199 13.67 -8.90 -6.43
N SER A 200 13.54 -7.76 -7.09
CA SER A 200 13.05 -7.68 -8.47
C SER A 200 14.20 -7.68 -9.49
N ASP A 201 15.43 -7.93 -9.03
CA ASP A 201 16.63 -7.89 -9.85
C ASP A 201 16.73 -9.17 -10.69
N GLY A 202 16.51 -9.04 -12.00
CA GLY A 202 16.71 -10.12 -12.96
C GLY A 202 15.63 -11.23 -12.96
N ALA A 203 14.71 -11.26 -12.02
CA ALA A 203 13.62 -12.25 -12.02
C ALA A 203 12.52 -11.85 -13.01
N PRO A 204 12.05 -12.80 -13.86
CA PRO A 204 10.92 -12.55 -14.74
C PRO A 204 9.64 -12.31 -13.93
N PRO A 205 8.72 -11.47 -14.42
CA PRO A 205 7.48 -11.14 -13.71
C PRO A 205 6.65 -12.37 -13.32
N GLU A 206 6.64 -13.40 -14.14
CA GLU A 206 5.91 -14.66 -13.92
C GLU A 206 6.44 -15.41 -12.71
N GLU A 207 7.76 -15.45 -12.52
CA GLU A 207 8.37 -16.05 -11.33
C GLU A 207 8.00 -15.27 -10.06
N LEU A 208 8.01 -13.93 -10.12
CA LEU A 208 7.59 -13.10 -9.01
C LEU A 208 6.11 -13.33 -8.65
N VAL A 209 5.24 -13.54 -9.65
CA VAL A 209 3.83 -13.93 -9.45
C VAL A 209 3.71 -15.23 -8.68
N GLU A 210 4.44 -16.28 -9.08
CA GLU A 210 4.39 -17.57 -8.39
C GLU A 210 4.91 -17.47 -6.95
N ARG A 211 5.95 -16.69 -6.69
CA ARG A 211 6.46 -16.43 -5.33
C ARG A 211 5.44 -15.69 -4.47
N VAL A 212 4.70 -14.74 -5.02
CA VAL A 212 3.60 -14.05 -4.32
C VAL A 212 2.48 -15.05 -3.99
N LEU A 213 2.08 -15.89 -4.94
CA LEU A 213 1.03 -16.90 -4.73
C LEU A 213 1.43 -17.92 -3.67
N ALA A 214 2.66 -18.43 -3.69
CA ALA A 214 3.18 -19.33 -2.68
C ALA A 214 3.11 -18.71 -1.27
N ALA A 215 3.51 -17.45 -1.11
CA ALA A 215 3.43 -16.74 0.17
C ALA A 215 1.97 -16.60 0.68
N CYS A 216 1.02 -16.45 -0.24
CA CYS A 216 -0.40 -16.37 0.10
C CYS A 216 -0.97 -17.73 0.52
N GLU A 217 -0.59 -18.82 -0.18
CA GLU A 217 -1.05 -20.18 0.12
C GLU A 217 -0.59 -20.64 1.51
N GLU A 218 0.67 -20.38 1.86
CA GLU A 218 1.19 -20.67 3.20
C GLU A 218 0.37 -19.95 4.30
N THR A 219 -0.08 -18.74 4.03
CA THR A 219 -0.92 -17.98 4.97
C THR A 219 -2.33 -18.54 5.08
N VAL A 220 -2.90 -19.08 3.99
CA VAL A 220 -4.20 -19.77 4.01
C VAL A 220 -4.16 -21.04 4.85
N HIS A 221 -3.05 -21.78 4.84
CA HIS A 221 -2.91 -23.02 5.60
C HIS A 221 -2.68 -22.78 7.11
N ALA A 222 -2.20 -21.58 7.46
CA ALA A 222 -1.93 -21.17 8.85
C ALA A 222 -3.16 -20.59 9.58
N GLN A 223 -4.27 -20.33 8.87
CA GLN A 223 -5.57 -19.85 9.40
C GLN A 223 -6.57 -20.99 9.59
#